data_d22906078e1568e2ec54cfa06ed0b4b5
#
_entry.id   d22906078e1568e2ec54cfa06ed0b4b5
#
_cell.length_a   1.000
_cell.length_b   1.000
_cell.length_c   1.000
_cell.angle_alpha   90.00
_cell.angle_beta   90.00
_cell.angle_gamma   90.00
#
_symmetry.space_group_name_H-M   'P 1'
#
loop_
_entity.id
_entity.type
_entity.pdbx_description
1 polymer ?
#
loop_
_entity_poly.entity_id
_entity_poly.type
_entity_poly.pdbx_seq_one_letter_code
_entity_poly.pdbx_strand_id
1 'polypeptide(L)'
;SVNFSFVDGWGDKVSLLVNVLQKSANNTLGKILSFDEFIDKYATGKPVNDYVILEGIVVSNKAGRNAGADEQKTTSAVDYSISERTVYLEAEDGHRGLSILTATADDNVFDQYDKIQILMHGTVANLQEEPLRCDITGVTKTMVTSRLPGNKSSVPEKAMYIRDLTDNDVYTYVTLKDVEFPVRKGSLVPVNDGYTVATNANRFTQYPRLLRDINGNDIYLTTNAICRYRSDGTRLPYGSGNISGVVV
;
A
#
# COMPACT_ATOMS: atom_id res chain seq x y z
N SER A 1 -8.22 31.45 0.34
CA SER A 1 -6.88 31.40 -0.30
C SER A 1 -6.09 32.65 0.06
N VAL A 2 -4.81 32.47 0.25
CA VAL A 2 -3.86 33.57 0.53
C VAL A 2 -2.85 33.60 -0.63
N ASN A 3 -2.64 34.78 -1.17
CA ASN A 3 -1.66 34.99 -2.21
C ASN A 3 -0.37 35.57 -1.59
N PHE A 4 0.72 34.80 -1.69
CA PHE A 4 2.04 35.24 -1.29
C PHE A 4 2.79 35.77 -2.53
N SER A 5 3.28 36.99 -2.47
CA SER A 5 4.13 37.59 -3.51
C SER A 5 5.49 37.93 -2.93
N PHE A 6 6.55 37.60 -3.61
CA PHE A 6 7.91 37.96 -3.25
C PHE A 6 8.71 38.25 -4.53
N VAL A 7 9.81 38.96 -4.37
CA VAL A 7 10.78 39.20 -5.44
C VAL A 7 11.92 38.26 -5.24
N ASP A 8 12.26 37.46 -6.25
CA ASP A 8 13.37 36.52 -6.17
C ASP A 8 14.74 37.24 -6.24
N GLY A 9 15.84 36.47 -6.14
CA GLY A 9 17.20 37.00 -6.16
C GLY A 9 17.63 37.64 -7.50
N TRP A 10 16.83 37.47 -8.55
CA TRP A 10 17.03 38.07 -9.87
C TRP A 10 16.13 39.30 -10.13
N GLY A 11 15.26 39.63 -9.18
CA GLY A 11 14.34 40.76 -9.28
C GLY A 11 12.99 40.42 -9.90
N ASP A 12 12.71 39.16 -10.18
CA ASP A 12 11.44 38.71 -10.74
C ASP A 12 10.36 38.58 -9.67
N LYS A 13 9.16 39.02 -10.00
CA LYS A 13 8.01 38.91 -9.09
C LYS A 13 7.39 37.54 -9.18
N VAL A 14 7.51 36.75 -8.12
CA VAL A 14 6.93 35.42 -7.98
C VAL A 14 5.67 35.47 -7.11
N SER A 15 4.60 34.90 -7.58
CA SER A 15 3.34 34.79 -6.84
C SER A 15 2.95 33.35 -6.62
N LEU A 16 2.67 33.00 -5.37
CA LEU A 16 2.21 31.67 -4.97
C LEU A 16 0.80 31.77 -4.36
N LEU A 17 -0.18 31.17 -5.01
CA LEU A 17 -1.52 31.05 -4.45
C LEU A 17 -1.58 29.82 -3.55
N VAL A 18 -1.75 30.05 -2.26
CA VAL A 18 -1.91 28.97 -1.27
C VAL A 18 -3.38 28.92 -0.84
N ASN A 19 -4.02 27.77 -1.02
CA ASN A 19 -5.32 27.51 -0.44
C ASN A 19 -5.14 27.11 1.03
N VAL A 20 -5.46 28.05 1.91
CA VAL A 20 -5.46 27.78 3.36
C VAL A 20 -6.83 27.28 3.74
N LEU A 21 -6.91 26.03 4.18
CA LEU A 21 -8.10 25.49 4.82
C LEU A 21 -8.17 26.06 6.25
N GLN A 22 -9.21 26.81 6.53
CA GLN A 22 -9.44 27.33 7.88
C GLN A 22 -9.82 26.16 8.79
N LYS A 23 -9.05 25.96 9.87
CA LYS A 23 -9.42 25.00 10.91
C LYS A 23 -10.77 25.41 11.50
N SER A 24 -11.66 24.41 11.75
CA SER A 24 -12.91 24.62 12.49
C SER A 24 -12.60 25.15 13.91
N ALA A 25 -13.61 25.63 14.60
CA ALA A 25 -13.49 26.06 15.99
C ALA A 25 -12.90 24.99 16.93
N ASN A 26 -13.01 23.71 16.54
CA ASN A 26 -12.42 22.58 17.26
C ASN A 26 -11.01 22.20 16.74
N ASN A 27 -10.39 23.04 15.95
CA ASN A 27 -9.03 22.86 15.43
C ASN A 27 -8.83 21.64 14.49
N THR A 28 -9.92 21.12 13.89
CA THR A 28 -9.91 19.98 12.95
C THR A 28 -10.17 20.44 11.52
N LEU A 29 -9.45 19.87 10.56
CA LEU A 29 -9.66 20.14 9.13
C LEU A 29 -10.88 19.37 8.57
N GLY A 30 -11.42 18.44 9.32
CA GLY A 30 -12.55 17.59 8.94
C GLY A 30 -12.91 16.60 10.05
N LYS A 31 -14.00 15.85 9.84
CA LYS A 31 -14.39 14.78 10.74
C LYS A 31 -13.51 13.55 10.47
N ILE A 32 -12.93 12.97 11.50
CA ILE A 32 -12.26 11.64 11.40
C ILE A 32 -13.37 10.59 11.34
N LEU A 33 -13.28 9.70 10.36
CA LEU A 33 -14.18 8.56 10.17
C LEU A 33 -13.42 7.26 10.36
N SER A 34 -14.09 6.21 10.82
CA SER A 34 -13.59 4.85 10.68
C SER A 34 -13.56 4.44 9.21
N PHE A 35 -12.78 3.40 8.88
CA PHE A 35 -12.72 2.91 7.50
C PHE A 35 -14.08 2.40 7.02
N ASP A 36 -14.82 1.72 7.89
CA ASP A 36 -16.17 1.22 7.55
C ASP A 36 -17.15 2.38 7.29
N GLU A 37 -17.21 3.41 8.17
CA GLU A 37 -18.03 4.60 7.92
C GLU A 37 -17.68 5.30 6.60
N PHE A 38 -16.39 5.33 6.26
CA PHE A 38 -15.92 5.92 4.99
C PHE A 38 -16.35 5.07 3.80
N ILE A 39 -16.12 3.76 3.85
CA ILE A 39 -16.50 2.81 2.78
C ILE A 39 -18.00 2.89 2.52
N ASP A 40 -18.81 2.75 3.56
CA ASP A 40 -20.27 2.74 3.46
C ASP A 40 -20.82 4.02 2.80
N LYS A 41 -20.19 5.16 3.08
CA LYS A 41 -20.70 6.44 2.59
C LYS A 41 -20.08 6.88 1.27
N TYR A 42 -18.80 6.60 1.04
CA TYR A 42 -18.03 7.24 -0.04
C TYR A 42 -17.46 6.28 -1.08
N ALA A 43 -17.48 4.96 -0.87
CA ALA A 43 -16.96 4.00 -1.86
C ALA A 43 -17.96 3.79 -3.03
N THR A 44 -18.34 4.89 -3.67
CA THR A 44 -19.37 4.95 -4.71
C THR A 44 -18.83 5.22 -6.12
N GLY A 45 -17.52 5.33 -6.26
CA GLY A 45 -16.88 5.72 -7.52
C GLY A 45 -17.03 7.20 -7.88
N LYS A 46 -17.50 8.02 -6.95
CA LYS A 46 -17.67 9.47 -7.13
C LYS A 46 -16.69 10.24 -6.26
N PRO A 47 -16.33 11.48 -6.64
CA PRO A 47 -15.48 12.32 -5.81
C PRO A 47 -16.09 12.57 -4.43
N VAL A 48 -15.25 12.46 -3.40
CA VAL A 48 -15.61 12.81 -2.01
C VAL A 48 -15.69 14.33 -1.89
N ASN A 49 -16.91 14.85 -1.65
CA ASN A 49 -17.15 16.29 -1.55
C ASN A 49 -17.11 16.81 -0.11
N ASP A 50 -17.16 15.92 0.88
CA ASP A 50 -17.11 16.27 2.29
C ASP A 50 -15.67 16.39 2.78
N TYR A 51 -15.43 17.25 3.78
CA TYR A 51 -14.13 17.33 4.46
C TYR A 51 -14.08 16.28 5.57
N VAL A 52 -13.63 15.08 5.20
CA VAL A 52 -13.47 13.94 6.10
C VAL A 52 -12.03 13.47 6.08
N ILE A 53 -11.59 12.93 7.20
CA ILE A 53 -10.21 12.47 7.42
C ILE A 53 -10.24 10.97 7.68
N LEU A 54 -9.35 10.23 7.05
CA LEU A 54 -9.00 8.87 7.45
C LEU A 54 -7.70 8.88 8.22
N GLU A 55 -7.67 8.11 9.31
CA GLU A 55 -6.47 7.88 10.13
C GLU A 55 -6.14 6.40 10.13
N GLY A 56 -4.87 6.06 9.93
CA GLY A 56 -4.42 4.67 9.93
C GLY A 56 -2.90 4.54 9.90
N ILE A 57 -2.44 3.31 9.81
CA ILE A 57 -1.03 2.93 9.80
C ILE A 57 -0.64 2.45 8.40
N VAL A 58 0.46 2.97 7.86
CA VAL A 58 1.01 2.52 6.57
C VAL A 58 1.65 1.15 6.74
N VAL A 59 1.14 0.13 6.06
CA VAL A 59 1.67 -1.24 6.14
C VAL A 59 2.47 -1.66 4.90
N SER A 60 2.36 -0.93 3.79
CA SER A 60 3.20 -1.13 2.62
C SER A 60 4.61 -0.58 2.82
N ASN A 61 5.59 -1.24 2.19
CA ASN A 61 6.98 -0.80 2.21
C ASN A 61 7.37 -0.25 0.83
N LYS A 62 7.39 1.07 0.70
CA LYS A 62 7.81 1.75 -0.52
C LYS A 62 9.23 1.37 -0.96
N ALA A 63 10.18 1.25 -0.01
CA ALA A 63 11.55 0.88 -0.30
C ALA A 63 11.68 -0.57 -0.79
N GLY A 64 10.77 -1.46 -0.40
CA GLY A 64 10.69 -2.85 -0.86
C GLY A 64 10.16 -2.99 -2.28
N ARG A 65 9.47 -1.98 -2.81
CA ARG A 65 8.87 -1.95 -4.16
C ARG A 65 7.98 -3.16 -4.47
N ASN A 66 7.16 -3.56 -3.50
CA ASN A 66 6.28 -4.73 -3.63
C ASN A 66 4.79 -4.41 -3.34
N ALA A 67 4.39 -3.15 -3.44
CA ALA A 67 3.00 -2.74 -3.36
C ALA A 67 2.40 -2.57 -4.76
N GLY A 68 1.10 -2.90 -4.91
CA GLY A 68 0.40 -2.81 -6.18
C GLY A 68 0.85 -3.84 -7.22
N ALA A 69 0.15 -3.89 -8.33
CA ALA A 69 0.44 -4.76 -9.47
C ALA A 69 0.78 -3.90 -10.69
N ASP A 70 2.05 -3.89 -11.07
CA ASP A 70 2.52 -3.18 -12.26
C ASP A 70 2.00 -3.81 -13.54
N GLU A 71 1.84 -3.00 -14.56
CA GLU A 71 1.33 -3.43 -15.86
C GLU A 71 2.47 -3.67 -16.86
N GLN A 72 2.43 -4.82 -17.51
CA GLN A 72 3.34 -5.10 -18.62
C GLN A 72 2.81 -4.48 -19.91
N LYS A 73 3.50 -3.48 -20.43
CA LYS A 73 3.13 -2.78 -21.66
C LYS A 73 3.61 -3.53 -22.91
N THR A 74 4.82 -4.11 -22.87
CA THR A 74 5.39 -4.91 -23.94
C THR A 74 6.20 -6.06 -23.36
N THR A 75 6.74 -6.95 -24.22
CA THR A 75 7.60 -8.07 -23.80
C THR A 75 8.84 -7.64 -23.02
N SER A 76 9.25 -6.38 -23.10
CA SER A 76 10.46 -5.84 -22.45
C SER A 76 10.23 -4.58 -21.63
N ALA A 77 8.99 -4.05 -21.59
CA ALA A 77 8.68 -2.82 -20.88
C ALA A 77 7.57 -3.05 -19.86
N VAL A 78 7.84 -2.66 -18.62
CA VAL A 78 6.91 -2.66 -17.48
C VAL A 78 6.63 -1.21 -17.08
N ASP A 79 5.38 -0.90 -16.84
CA ASP A 79 4.97 0.37 -16.26
C ASP A 79 4.97 0.23 -14.73
N TYR A 80 5.96 0.81 -14.08
CA TYR A 80 6.14 0.77 -12.62
C TYR A 80 5.32 1.82 -11.88
N SER A 81 4.50 2.61 -12.59
CA SER A 81 3.75 3.72 -12.00
C SER A 81 2.77 3.27 -10.92
N ILE A 82 2.29 2.04 -10.98
CA ILE A 82 1.36 1.49 -9.98
C ILE A 82 2.10 1.20 -8.68
N SER A 83 3.21 0.44 -8.73
CA SER A 83 3.98 0.10 -7.52
C SER A 83 4.59 1.31 -6.83
N GLU A 84 4.98 2.34 -7.60
CA GLU A 84 5.53 3.58 -7.05
C GLU A 84 4.48 4.45 -6.34
N ARG A 85 3.20 4.31 -6.70
CA ARG A 85 2.09 5.11 -6.22
C ARG A 85 1.22 4.40 -5.19
N THR A 86 1.32 3.07 -5.07
CA THR A 86 0.45 2.28 -4.19
C THR A 86 0.91 2.34 -2.74
N VAL A 87 -0.05 2.58 -1.85
CA VAL A 87 0.11 2.57 -0.40
C VAL A 87 -1.03 1.74 0.20
N TYR A 88 -0.69 0.81 1.09
CA TYR A 88 -1.69 0.09 1.89
C TYR A 88 -1.76 0.72 3.27
N LEU A 89 -2.96 1.11 3.66
CA LEU A 89 -3.28 1.74 4.93
C LEU A 89 -4.17 0.80 5.74
N GLU A 90 -3.76 0.51 6.97
CA GLU A 90 -4.49 -0.35 7.90
C GLU A 90 -5.10 0.49 9.02
N ALA A 91 -6.33 0.17 9.42
CA ALA A 91 -6.96 0.76 10.60
C ALA A 91 -6.14 0.42 11.87
N GLU A 92 -6.13 1.34 12.85
CA GLU A 92 -5.31 1.17 14.06
C GLU A 92 -5.66 -0.08 14.89
N ASP A 93 -6.90 -0.56 14.79
CA ASP A 93 -7.35 -1.79 15.44
C ASP A 93 -7.14 -3.05 14.57
N GLY A 94 -6.63 -2.88 13.35
CA GLY A 94 -6.29 -3.97 12.44
C GLY A 94 -7.48 -4.63 11.73
N HIS A 95 -8.70 -4.16 11.93
CA HIS A 95 -9.89 -4.87 11.40
C HIS A 95 -10.11 -4.65 9.90
N ARG A 96 -9.52 -3.62 9.29
CA ARG A 96 -9.75 -3.25 7.88
C ARG A 96 -8.52 -2.59 7.27
N GLY A 97 -8.28 -2.88 5.99
CA GLY A 97 -7.29 -2.18 5.17
C GLY A 97 -7.91 -1.45 3.98
N LEU A 98 -7.16 -0.49 3.45
CA LEU A 98 -7.49 0.29 2.26
C LEU A 98 -6.28 0.35 1.33
N SER A 99 -6.52 0.31 0.02
CA SER A 99 -5.51 0.62 -0.98
C SER A 99 -5.62 2.08 -1.40
N ILE A 100 -4.51 2.79 -1.40
CA ILE A 100 -4.40 4.18 -1.85
C ILE A 100 -3.48 4.21 -3.06
N LEU A 101 -3.98 4.74 -4.17
CA LEU A 101 -3.18 5.09 -5.33
C LEU A 101 -3.00 6.60 -5.35
N THR A 102 -1.80 7.08 -5.04
CA THR A 102 -1.47 8.51 -5.05
C THR A 102 -1.56 9.08 -6.46
N ALA A 103 -1.79 10.39 -6.59
CA ALA A 103 -1.95 11.05 -7.89
C ALA A 103 -0.68 10.94 -8.75
N THR A 104 0.49 11.05 -8.13
CA THR A 104 1.80 10.84 -8.76
C THR A 104 2.72 10.04 -7.83
N ALA A 105 3.86 9.57 -8.35
CA ALA A 105 4.89 8.91 -7.53
C ALA A 105 5.47 9.87 -6.47
N ASP A 106 5.58 11.16 -6.77
CA ASP A 106 6.05 12.20 -5.83
C ASP A 106 5.07 12.48 -4.70
N ASP A 107 3.81 12.11 -4.86
CA ASP A 107 2.79 12.20 -3.82
C ASP A 107 2.85 11.03 -2.82
N ASN A 108 3.55 9.95 -3.15
CA ASN A 108 3.79 8.84 -2.24
C ASN A 108 4.92 9.20 -1.25
N VAL A 109 4.57 10.00 -0.24
CA VAL A 109 5.47 10.46 0.83
C VAL A 109 5.42 9.55 2.06
N PHE A 110 4.77 8.42 1.98
CA PHE A 110 4.47 7.51 3.08
C PHE A 110 5.61 6.53 3.30
N ASP A 111 6.04 6.38 4.56
CA ASP A 111 6.97 5.34 4.98
C ASP A 111 6.24 4.25 5.76
N GLN A 112 6.76 3.03 5.68
CA GLN A 112 6.17 1.89 6.38
C GLN A 112 6.11 2.16 7.89
N TYR A 113 4.96 1.85 8.48
CA TYR A 113 4.61 2.02 9.91
C TYR A 113 4.29 3.45 10.33
N ASP A 114 4.34 4.44 9.45
CA ASP A 114 3.86 5.77 9.79
C ASP A 114 2.37 5.73 10.15
N LYS A 115 2.01 6.42 11.22
CA LYS A 115 0.62 6.77 11.50
C LYS A 115 0.30 8.07 10.79
N ILE A 116 -0.73 8.04 9.94
CA ILE A 116 -1.06 9.15 9.05
C ILE A 116 -2.52 9.56 9.15
N GLN A 117 -2.78 10.83 8.87
CA GLN A 117 -4.12 11.37 8.63
C GLN A 117 -4.17 11.97 7.23
N ILE A 118 -5.18 11.59 6.46
CA ILE A 118 -5.38 12.06 5.08
C ILE A 118 -6.76 12.71 4.97
N LEU A 119 -6.79 13.93 4.47
CA LEU A 119 -8.02 14.61 4.08
C LEU A 119 -8.51 14.03 2.76
N MET A 120 -9.71 13.47 2.76
CA MET A 120 -10.23 12.69 1.61
C MET A 120 -10.99 13.53 0.58
N HIS A 121 -11.19 14.83 0.82
CA HIS A 121 -11.89 15.73 -0.10
C HIS A 121 -11.24 15.72 -1.50
N GLY A 122 -12.02 15.41 -2.52
CA GLY A 122 -11.57 15.34 -3.92
C GLY A 122 -11.03 13.97 -4.36
N THR A 123 -10.83 13.03 -3.45
CA THR A 123 -10.45 11.64 -3.81
C THR A 123 -11.64 10.87 -4.35
N VAL A 124 -11.39 9.74 -5.00
CA VAL A 124 -12.43 8.80 -5.46
C VAL A 124 -12.17 7.44 -4.81
N ALA A 125 -13.19 6.92 -4.13
CA ALA A 125 -13.17 5.60 -3.52
C ALA A 125 -14.08 4.63 -4.28
N ASN A 126 -13.56 3.45 -4.61
CA ASN A 126 -14.26 2.40 -5.33
C ASN A 126 -14.29 1.13 -4.48
N LEU A 127 -15.45 0.52 -4.36
CA LEU A 127 -15.59 -0.81 -3.80
C LEU A 127 -15.38 -1.82 -4.92
N GLN A 128 -14.56 -2.82 -4.67
CA GLN A 128 -14.31 -3.97 -5.53
C GLN A 128 -14.84 -5.22 -4.83
N GLU A 129 -15.35 -6.16 -5.61
CA GLU A 129 -15.81 -7.46 -5.13
C GLU A 129 -14.77 -8.54 -5.48
N GLU A 130 -14.84 -9.66 -4.75
CA GLU A 130 -14.06 -10.89 -4.99
C GLU A 130 -12.52 -10.70 -4.97
N PRO A 131 -11.92 -10.41 -3.83
CA PRO A 131 -12.49 -10.17 -2.48
C PRO A 131 -13.01 -8.74 -2.32
N LEU A 132 -13.89 -8.55 -1.33
CA LEU A 132 -14.42 -7.23 -1.03
C LEU A 132 -13.31 -6.32 -0.50
N ARG A 133 -13.00 -5.25 -1.24
CA ARG A 133 -11.91 -4.31 -0.92
C ARG A 133 -12.24 -2.91 -1.40
N CYS A 134 -11.61 -1.92 -0.80
CA CYS A 134 -11.77 -0.52 -1.19
C CYS A 134 -10.45 0.07 -1.71
N ASP A 135 -10.52 0.61 -2.92
CA ASP A 135 -9.43 1.28 -3.60
C ASP A 135 -9.71 2.79 -3.71
N ILE A 136 -8.78 3.60 -3.25
CA ILE A 136 -8.88 5.06 -3.22
C ILE A 136 -7.86 5.66 -4.18
N THR A 137 -8.28 6.57 -5.04
CA THR A 137 -7.42 7.23 -6.02
C THR A 137 -7.40 8.75 -5.84
N GLY A 138 -6.35 9.39 -6.36
CA GLY A 138 -6.26 10.84 -6.38
C GLY A 138 -5.69 11.49 -5.11
N VAL A 139 -5.12 10.70 -4.21
CA VAL A 139 -4.47 11.23 -3.01
C VAL A 139 -3.18 11.94 -3.39
N THR A 140 -3.00 13.18 -2.88
CA THR A 140 -1.80 13.97 -3.04
C THR A 140 -1.11 14.22 -1.69
N LYS A 141 0.17 14.51 -1.71
CA LYS A 141 0.94 14.84 -0.47
C LYS A 141 0.38 16.03 0.30
N THR A 142 -0.32 16.95 -0.38
CA THR A 142 -0.95 18.11 0.26
C THR A 142 -2.21 17.76 1.06
N MET A 143 -2.77 16.57 0.86
CA MET A 143 -3.90 16.06 1.63
C MET A 143 -3.47 15.42 2.96
N VAL A 144 -2.17 15.16 3.15
CA VAL A 144 -1.64 14.59 4.40
C VAL A 144 -1.64 15.68 5.47
N THR A 145 -2.52 15.54 6.46
CA THR A 145 -2.73 16.53 7.54
C THR A 145 -1.92 16.20 8.78
N SER A 146 -1.53 14.94 8.96
CA SER A 146 -0.64 14.48 10.02
C SER A 146 0.18 13.28 9.54
N ARG A 147 1.43 13.22 9.94
CA ARG A 147 2.32 12.09 9.74
C ARG A 147 3.24 11.94 10.94
N LEU A 148 3.11 10.81 11.64
CA LEU A 148 3.92 10.47 12.80
C LEU A 148 4.71 9.20 12.49
N PRO A 149 6.05 9.26 12.50
CA PRO A 149 6.87 8.07 12.31
C PRO A 149 6.55 6.99 13.35
N GLY A 150 6.41 5.76 12.89
CA GLY A 150 6.15 4.60 13.72
C GLY A 150 7.18 3.48 13.51
N ASN A 151 6.87 2.32 14.04
CA ASN A 151 7.67 1.11 13.87
C ASN A 151 6.76 -0.12 13.84
N LYS A 152 7.33 -1.30 13.65
CA LYS A 152 6.54 -2.55 13.54
C LYS A 152 5.57 -2.77 14.71
N SER A 153 5.90 -2.34 15.93
CA SER A 153 5.01 -2.50 17.10
C SER A 153 3.79 -1.58 17.06
N SER A 154 3.75 -0.63 16.14
CA SER A 154 2.57 0.22 15.91
C SER A 154 1.46 -0.50 15.14
N VAL A 155 1.81 -1.58 14.43
CA VAL A 155 0.84 -2.38 13.65
C VAL A 155 0.25 -3.46 14.55
N PRO A 156 -1.09 -3.63 14.57
CA PRO A 156 -1.73 -4.71 15.31
C PRO A 156 -1.17 -6.08 14.93
N GLU A 157 -0.92 -6.92 15.93
CA GLU A 157 -0.46 -8.29 15.69
C GLU A 157 -1.64 -9.17 15.27
N LYS A 158 -1.60 -9.66 14.02
CA LYS A 158 -2.63 -10.56 13.44
C LYS A 158 -1.95 -11.85 13.01
N ALA A 159 -1.86 -12.84 13.91
CA ALA A 159 -1.31 -14.15 13.61
C ALA A 159 -2.43 -15.17 13.38
N MET A 160 -2.54 -15.73 12.16
CA MET A 160 -3.64 -16.59 11.75
C MET A 160 -3.20 -17.69 10.77
N TYR A 161 -4.05 -18.67 10.52
CA TYR A 161 -3.88 -19.63 9.44
C TYR A 161 -4.49 -19.11 8.14
N ILE A 162 -4.09 -19.67 7.00
CA ILE A 162 -4.60 -19.24 5.68
C ILE A 162 -6.12 -19.33 5.61
N ARG A 163 -6.72 -20.37 6.16
CA ARG A 163 -8.18 -20.60 6.18
C ARG A 163 -8.97 -19.54 6.96
N ASP A 164 -8.31 -18.82 7.87
CA ASP A 164 -8.97 -17.85 8.76
C ASP A 164 -8.98 -16.45 8.13
N LEU A 165 -8.35 -16.29 6.96
CA LEU A 165 -8.38 -15.05 6.19
C LEU A 165 -9.80 -14.76 5.70
N THR A 166 -10.19 -13.51 5.78
CA THR A 166 -11.47 -12.97 5.31
C THR A 166 -11.25 -11.72 4.44
N ASP A 167 -12.30 -11.23 3.81
CA ASP A 167 -12.24 -9.98 3.04
C ASP A 167 -11.80 -8.78 3.89
N ASN A 168 -12.06 -8.81 5.20
CA ASN A 168 -11.61 -7.76 6.11
C ASN A 168 -10.09 -7.71 6.28
N ASP A 169 -9.39 -8.79 5.94
CA ASP A 169 -7.93 -8.87 6.04
C ASP A 169 -7.22 -8.32 4.79
N VAL A 170 -7.98 -8.03 3.72
CA VAL A 170 -7.40 -7.44 2.50
C VAL A 170 -6.82 -6.06 2.82
N TYR A 171 -5.59 -5.82 2.34
CA TYR A 171 -4.77 -4.64 2.60
C TYR A 171 -4.32 -4.45 4.06
N THR A 172 -4.48 -5.48 4.92
CA THR A 172 -3.93 -5.48 6.28
C THR A 172 -2.65 -6.32 6.38
N TYR A 173 -1.85 -6.05 7.42
CA TYR A 173 -0.62 -6.76 7.70
C TYR A 173 -0.88 -7.97 8.58
N VAL A 174 -0.65 -9.17 8.06
CA VAL A 174 -0.89 -10.43 8.77
C VAL A 174 0.40 -11.23 8.93
N THR A 175 0.40 -12.12 9.91
CA THR A 175 1.40 -13.18 10.06
C THR A 175 0.72 -14.53 9.86
N LEU A 176 0.98 -15.18 8.73
CA LEU A 176 0.51 -16.54 8.46
C LEU A 176 1.38 -17.53 9.22
N LYS A 177 0.72 -18.42 9.99
CA LYS A 177 1.36 -19.39 10.86
C LYS A 177 1.59 -20.73 10.15
N ASP A 178 2.69 -21.38 10.50
CA ASP A 178 3.01 -22.75 10.10
C ASP A 178 2.89 -22.99 8.59
N VAL A 179 3.39 -22.03 7.81
CA VAL A 179 3.42 -22.12 6.35
C VAL A 179 4.78 -22.59 5.84
N GLU A 180 4.77 -23.23 4.69
CA GLU A 180 5.97 -23.63 3.97
C GLU A 180 5.84 -23.34 2.47
N PHE A 181 6.97 -23.22 1.80
CA PHE A 181 7.02 -23.34 0.35
C PHE A 181 7.12 -24.84 0.03
N PRO A 182 6.17 -25.43 -0.72
CA PRO A 182 6.17 -26.87 -1.03
C PRO A 182 7.23 -27.19 -2.09
N VAL A 183 8.51 -26.99 -1.74
CA VAL A 183 9.68 -27.25 -2.58
C VAL A 183 10.51 -28.38 -1.97
N ARG A 184 11.14 -29.18 -2.82
CA ARG A 184 12.01 -30.27 -2.34
C ARG A 184 13.27 -29.70 -1.70
N LYS A 185 13.75 -30.36 -0.63
CA LYS A 185 15.05 -30.07 -0.05
C LYS A 185 16.14 -30.16 -1.14
N GLY A 186 17.00 -29.16 -1.21
CA GLY A 186 18.02 -29.04 -2.26
C GLY A 186 17.54 -28.38 -3.55
N SER A 187 16.22 -28.25 -3.75
CA SER A 187 15.62 -27.52 -4.87
C SER A 187 15.34 -26.07 -4.52
N LEU A 188 16.13 -25.49 -3.61
CA LEU A 188 15.98 -24.09 -3.23
C LEU A 188 16.31 -23.21 -4.43
N VAL A 189 15.32 -22.54 -4.92
CA VAL A 189 15.43 -21.59 -6.02
C VAL A 189 15.35 -20.18 -5.49
N PRO A 190 15.95 -19.21 -6.18
CA PRO A 190 15.73 -17.80 -5.88
C PRO A 190 14.24 -17.47 -5.90
N VAL A 191 13.83 -16.43 -5.19
CA VAL A 191 12.44 -15.99 -5.19
C VAL A 191 11.91 -15.77 -6.61
N ASN A 192 12.76 -15.33 -7.53
CA ASN A 192 12.38 -15.14 -8.93
C ASN A 192 12.53 -16.38 -9.82
N ASP A 193 12.84 -17.55 -9.26
CA ASP A 193 12.82 -18.85 -9.95
C ASP A 193 13.69 -18.90 -11.24
N GLY A 194 14.95 -18.55 -11.12
CA GLY A 194 15.90 -18.61 -12.23
C GLY A 194 15.87 -17.41 -13.17
N TYR A 195 14.99 -16.46 -12.97
CA TYR A 195 15.06 -15.16 -13.65
C TYR A 195 16.18 -14.29 -13.05
N THR A 196 17.36 -14.86 -12.97
CA THR A 196 18.55 -14.17 -12.46
C THR A 196 19.22 -13.31 -13.53
N VAL A 197 18.84 -13.50 -14.78
CA VAL A 197 19.43 -12.77 -15.91
C VAL A 197 18.61 -11.49 -16.13
N ALA A 198 19.28 -10.36 -16.14
CA ALA A 198 18.67 -9.04 -16.31
C ALA A 198 17.68 -8.94 -17.49
N THR A 199 17.96 -9.66 -18.58
CA THR A 199 17.10 -9.71 -19.77
C THR A 199 15.75 -10.39 -19.56
N ASN A 200 15.63 -11.24 -18.54
CA ASN A 200 14.40 -11.95 -18.21
C ASN A 200 13.76 -11.46 -16.89
N ALA A 201 14.47 -10.66 -16.11
CA ALA A 201 14.03 -10.22 -14.79
C ALA A 201 12.69 -9.44 -14.84
N ASN A 202 12.43 -8.74 -15.92
CA ASN A 202 11.26 -7.90 -16.10
C ASN A 202 10.19 -8.55 -17.00
N ARG A 203 10.31 -9.84 -17.26
CA ARG A 203 9.36 -10.54 -18.14
C ARG A 203 7.98 -10.73 -17.53
N PHE A 204 7.92 -10.73 -16.21
CA PHE A 204 6.68 -10.85 -15.45
C PHE A 204 6.60 -9.72 -14.43
N THR A 205 5.51 -8.99 -14.46
CA THR A 205 5.24 -7.91 -13.51
C THR A 205 5.11 -8.44 -12.08
N GLN A 206 4.52 -9.63 -11.93
CA GLN A 206 4.43 -10.35 -10.67
C GLN A 206 4.86 -11.80 -10.85
N TYR A 207 5.46 -12.36 -9.81
CA TYR A 207 5.84 -13.75 -9.77
C TYR A 207 5.26 -14.42 -8.52
N PRO A 208 4.27 -15.31 -8.66
CA PRO A 208 3.65 -15.99 -7.54
C PRO A 208 4.49 -17.17 -7.06
N ARG A 209 4.55 -17.36 -5.74
CA ARG A 209 5.07 -18.55 -5.07
C ARG A 209 4.00 -19.13 -4.18
N LEU A 210 3.75 -20.43 -4.35
CA LEU A 210 2.78 -21.12 -3.51
C LEU A 210 3.30 -21.21 -2.08
N LEU A 211 2.47 -20.82 -1.13
CA LEU A 211 2.60 -21.11 0.30
C LEU A 211 1.51 -22.08 0.70
N ARG A 212 1.85 -23.03 1.54
CA ARG A 212 0.90 -24.00 2.10
C ARG A 212 0.99 -24.01 3.61
N ASP A 213 -0.14 -23.94 4.30
CA ASP A 213 -0.16 -24.08 5.75
C ASP A 213 -0.22 -25.56 6.20
N ILE A 214 -0.03 -25.80 7.50
CA ILE A 214 -0.08 -27.14 8.10
C ILE A 214 -1.43 -27.85 7.89
N ASN A 215 -2.51 -27.09 7.61
CA ASN A 215 -3.85 -27.61 7.37
C ASN A 215 -4.10 -27.94 5.88
N GLY A 216 -3.11 -27.69 5.01
CA GLY A 216 -3.20 -27.96 3.58
C GLY A 216 -3.86 -26.85 2.76
N ASN A 217 -4.09 -25.66 3.35
CA ASN A 217 -4.61 -24.52 2.62
C ASN A 217 -3.47 -23.79 1.90
N ASP A 218 -3.77 -23.28 0.73
CA ASP A 218 -2.82 -22.66 -0.17
C ASP A 218 -3.12 -21.15 -0.36
N ILE A 219 -2.06 -20.35 -0.46
CA ILE A 219 -2.09 -18.93 -0.86
C ILE A 219 -0.84 -18.62 -1.68
N TYR A 220 -0.86 -17.56 -2.46
CA TYR A 220 0.31 -17.13 -3.21
C TYR A 220 1.02 -15.94 -2.54
N LEU A 221 2.32 -16.08 -2.34
CA LEU A 221 3.22 -14.95 -2.13
C LEU A 221 3.58 -14.36 -3.50
N THR A 222 3.22 -13.11 -3.74
CA THR A 222 3.52 -12.41 -4.99
C THR A 222 4.69 -11.43 -4.81
N THR A 223 5.55 -11.34 -5.82
CA THR A 223 6.65 -10.38 -5.87
C THR A 223 6.60 -9.62 -7.18
N ASN A 224 6.71 -8.28 -7.10
CA ASN A 224 6.81 -7.41 -8.26
C ASN A 224 8.17 -7.56 -8.95
N ALA A 225 8.26 -7.18 -10.24
CA ALA A 225 9.48 -7.27 -11.03
C ALA A 225 10.67 -6.54 -10.39
N ILE A 226 10.42 -5.39 -9.77
CA ILE A 226 11.44 -4.53 -9.14
C ILE A 226 11.55 -4.72 -7.62
N CYS A 227 10.85 -5.71 -7.06
CA CYS A 227 10.97 -6.03 -5.65
C CYS A 227 12.41 -6.38 -5.29
N ARG A 228 12.93 -5.76 -4.21
CA ARG A 228 14.33 -5.84 -3.83
C ARG A 228 14.84 -7.28 -3.70
N TYR A 229 14.11 -8.14 -2.98
CA TYR A 229 14.55 -9.52 -2.72
C TYR A 229 14.28 -10.47 -3.89
N ARG A 230 13.66 -10.02 -4.98
CA ARG A 230 13.45 -10.85 -6.18
C ARG A 230 14.75 -11.12 -6.93
N SER A 231 15.71 -10.20 -6.89
CA SER A 231 16.95 -10.24 -7.66
C SER A 231 18.23 -10.17 -6.83
N ASP A 232 18.15 -10.12 -5.50
CA ASP A 232 19.29 -9.99 -4.60
C ASP A 232 19.96 -11.33 -4.25
N GLY A 233 19.49 -12.43 -4.84
CA GLY A 233 19.99 -13.79 -4.57
C GLY A 233 19.31 -14.47 -3.37
N THR A 234 18.31 -13.83 -2.75
CA THR A 234 17.52 -14.45 -1.68
C THR A 234 16.86 -15.74 -2.18
N ARG A 235 17.02 -16.80 -1.41
CA ARG A 235 16.42 -18.10 -1.70
C ARG A 235 15.18 -18.31 -0.85
N LEU A 236 14.25 -19.08 -1.39
CA LEU A 236 13.09 -19.53 -0.62
C LEU A 236 13.57 -20.32 0.60
N PRO A 237 13.04 -20.07 1.79
CA PRO A 237 13.34 -20.87 2.96
C PRO A 237 12.83 -22.30 2.79
N TYR A 238 13.45 -23.23 3.51
CA TYR A 238 13.06 -24.62 3.56
C TYR A 238 12.49 -24.95 4.93
N GLY A 239 11.40 -25.71 4.95
CA GLY A 239 10.68 -26.09 6.16
C GLY A 239 9.56 -25.13 6.51
N SER A 240 8.86 -25.45 7.60
CA SER A 240 7.72 -24.68 8.09
C SER A 240 8.16 -23.50 8.95
N GLY A 241 7.41 -22.42 8.91
CA GLY A 241 7.63 -21.21 9.70
C GLY A 241 6.50 -20.20 9.55
N ASN A 242 6.71 -19.02 10.08
CA ASN A 242 5.75 -17.94 9.95
C ASN A 242 6.23 -16.95 8.88
N ILE A 243 5.30 -16.41 8.11
CA ILE A 243 5.56 -15.37 7.14
C ILE A 243 4.63 -14.19 7.38
N SER A 244 5.19 -12.97 7.34
CA SER A 244 4.40 -11.76 7.52
C SER A 244 4.38 -10.94 6.24
N GLY A 245 3.23 -10.35 5.94
CA GLY A 245 3.03 -9.54 4.74
C GLY A 245 1.66 -8.90 4.72
N VAL A 246 1.38 -8.18 3.64
CA VAL A 246 0.06 -7.58 3.37
C VAL A 246 -0.73 -8.52 2.50
N VAL A 247 -1.98 -8.79 2.88
CA VAL A 247 -2.94 -9.54 2.04
C VAL A 247 -3.43 -8.63 0.92
N VAL A 248 -3.46 -9.11 -0.33
CA VAL A 248 -3.90 -8.33 -1.49
C VAL A 248 -4.82 -9.16 -2.39
#